data_49ca8b055ecbe0d688b365782bd6459b
#
_entry.id   49ca8b055ecbe0d688b365782bd6459b
#
_cell.length_a   1.000
_cell.length_b   1.000
_cell.length_c   1.000
_cell.angle_alpha   90.00
_cell.angle_beta   90.00
_cell.angle_gamma   90.00
#
_symmetry.space_group_name_H-M   'P 1'
#
loop_
_entity.id
_entity.type
_entity.pdbx_description
1 polymer ?
#
loop_
_entity_poly.entity_id
_entity_poly.type
_entity_poly.pdbx_seq_one_letter_code
_entity_poly.pdbx_strand_id
1 'polypeptide(L)'
;MLFRSHGGTARNILAKECTFHWEFRGLPGVALESALRRLEACAASTVLPKLQRYAPDARIETETEVEVPGLAPAPGSLAEQLAFKCARRNSTIAVSFATEAGQFQRAGIPTVVCGPGSIDQAHQPDEYLAESQVDAGIAFMRALAKELS
;
A
#
# COMPACT_ATOMS: atom_id res chain seq x y z
N MET A 1 5.20 -4.95 -7.87
CA MET A 1 3.93 -5.45 -8.43
C MET A 1 3.83 -6.94 -8.13
N LEU A 2 2.88 -7.32 -7.30
CA LEU A 2 2.54 -8.73 -7.06
C LEU A 2 1.55 -9.16 -8.14
N PHE A 3 1.80 -10.30 -8.75
CA PHE A 3 0.95 -10.83 -9.81
C PHE A 3 0.54 -12.25 -9.48
N ARG A 4 -0.75 -12.50 -9.41
CA ARG A 4 -1.32 -13.85 -9.36
C ARG A 4 -2.34 -13.97 -10.46
N SER A 5 -2.27 -15.06 -11.22
CA SER A 5 -3.26 -15.37 -12.26
C SER A 5 -3.80 -16.78 -12.07
N HIS A 6 -5.08 -16.93 -12.37
CA HIS A 6 -5.75 -18.21 -12.40
C HIS A 6 -6.62 -18.27 -13.66
N GLY A 7 -6.51 -19.36 -14.41
CA GLY A 7 -7.32 -19.55 -15.62
C GLY A 7 -7.29 -20.99 -16.09
N GLY A 8 -8.42 -21.41 -16.68
CA GLY A 8 -8.59 -22.74 -17.21
C GLY A 8 -8.88 -23.80 -16.14
N THR A 9 -9.34 -24.96 -16.60
CA THR A 9 -9.74 -26.11 -15.75
C THR A 9 -8.80 -27.29 -15.88
N ALA A 10 -8.03 -27.39 -16.96
CA ALA A 10 -7.06 -28.45 -17.21
C ALA A 10 -5.95 -27.97 -18.14
N ARG A 11 -4.80 -28.65 -18.12
CA ARG A 11 -3.59 -28.27 -18.88
C ARG A 11 -3.77 -28.33 -20.41
N ASN A 12 -4.70 -29.10 -20.90
CA ASN A 12 -4.98 -29.33 -22.32
C ASN A 12 -6.26 -28.65 -22.82
N ILE A 13 -6.84 -27.76 -22.02
CA ILE A 13 -8.06 -27.02 -22.36
C ILE A 13 -7.72 -25.52 -22.37
N LEU A 14 -8.15 -24.83 -23.43
CA LEU A 14 -8.06 -23.36 -23.46
C LEU A 14 -8.94 -22.75 -22.37
N ALA A 15 -8.38 -21.82 -21.63
CA ALA A 15 -9.09 -21.13 -20.56
C ALA A 15 -10.24 -20.31 -21.14
N LYS A 16 -11.46 -20.56 -20.67
CA LYS A 16 -12.63 -19.72 -20.97
C LYS A 16 -12.58 -18.40 -20.20
N GLU A 17 -12.04 -18.45 -18.99
CA GLU A 17 -11.92 -17.33 -18.07
C GLU A 17 -10.49 -17.26 -17.52
N CYS A 18 -10.00 -16.06 -17.31
CA CYS A 18 -8.72 -15.83 -16.64
C CYS A 18 -8.87 -14.64 -15.72
N THR A 19 -8.61 -14.87 -14.44
CA THR A 19 -8.57 -13.81 -13.42
C THR A 19 -7.13 -13.57 -13.03
N PHE A 20 -6.76 -12.32 -12.87
CA PHE A 20 -5.47 -11.96 -12.32
C PHE A 20 -5.60 -10.77 -11.36
N HIS A 21 -4.85 -10.83 -10.26
CA HIS A 21 -4.75 -9.74 -9.31
C HIS A 21 -3.51 -8.93 -9.63
N TRP A 22 -3.65 -7.62 -9.59
CA TRP A 22 -2.55 -6.70 -9.77
C TRP A 22 -2.63 -5.59 -8.72
N GLU A 23 -1.50 -4.99 -8.42
CA GLU A 23 -1.38 -3.98 -7.42
C GLU A 23 -0.59 -2.78 -7.97
N PHE A 24 -1.09 -1.60 -7.71
CA PHE A 24 -0.40 -0.35 -8.01
C PHE A 24 -0.11 0.40 -6.71
N ARG A 25 1.17 0.67 -6.47
CA ARG A 25 1.62 1.49 -5.34
C ARG A 25 2.02 2.86 -5.86
N GLY A 26 1.10 3.82 -5.77
CA GLY A 26 1.34 5.19 -6.16
C GLY A 26 2.19 5.94 -5.12
N LEU A 27 2.96 6.92 -5.58
CA LEU A 27 3.57 7.90 -4.68
C LEU A 27 2.47 8.82 -4.13
N PRO A 28 2.68 9.43 -2.95
CA PRO A 28 1.77 10.44 -2.43
C PRO A 28 1.49 11.54 -3.47
N GLY A 29 0.23 11.88 -3.65
CA GLY A 29 -0.20 12.87 -4.66
C GLY A 29 -0.42 12.31 -6.08
N VAL A 30 -0.10 11.04 -6.33
CA VAL A 30 -0.45 10.39 -7.60
C VAL A 30 -1.86 9.83 -7.51
N ALA A 31 -2.73 10.28 -8.42
CA ALA A 31 -4.10 9.77 -8.50
C ALA A 31 -4.10 8.31 -8.99
N LEU A 32 -4.52 7.39 -8.13
CA LEU A 32 -4.59 5.95 -8.42
C LEU A 32 -5.54 5.68 -9.60
N GLU A 33 -6.63 6.45 -9.71
CA GLU A 33 -7.59 6.36 -10.79
C GLU A 33 -6.98 6.63 -12.17
N SER A 34 -5.89 7.40 -12.24
CA SER A 34 -5.19 7.64 -13.51
C SER A 34 -4.51 6.36 -14.03
N ALA A 35 -3.96 5.55 -13.14
CA ALA A 35 -3.35 4.27 -13.51
C ALA A 35 -4.42 3.26 -13.94
N LEU A 36 -5.53 3.19 -13.21
CA LEU A 36 -6.67 2.32 -13.54
C LEU A 36 -7.24 2.68 -14.92
N ARG A 37 -7.56 3.95 -15.17
CA ARG A 37 -8.07 4.41 -16.48
C ARG A 37 -7.14 4.09 -17.63
N ARG A 38 -5.82 4.18 -17.44
CA ARG A 38 -4.83 3.80 -18.49
C ARG A 38 -4.85 2.31 -18.76
N LEU A 39 -4.99 1.48 -17.73
CA LEU A 39 -5.12 0.05 -17.87
C LEU A 39 -6.40 -0.32 -18.64
N GLU A 40 -7.53 0.22 -18.23
CA GLU A 40 -8.84 0.00 -18.84
C GLU A 40 -8.86 0.47 -20.31
N ALA A 41 -8.29 1.63 -20.58
CA ALA A 41 -8.16 2.14 -21.96
C ALA A 41 -7.29 1.20 -22.83
N CYS A 42 -6.19 0.70 -22.30
CA CYS A 42 -5.35 -0.28 -23.00
C CYS A 42 -6.10 -1.59 -23.22
N ALA A 43 -6.79 -2.10 -22.22
CA ALA A 43 -7.61 -3.30 -22.32
C ALA A 43 -8.68 -3.16 -23.41
N ALA A 44 -9.42 -2.05 -23.39
CA ALA A 44 -10.51 -1.81 -24.36
C ALA A 44 -10.00 -1.56 -25.78
N SER A 45 -8.92 -0.80 -25.96
CA SER A 45 -8.46 -0.41 -27.30
C SER A 45 -7.51 -1.40 -27.95
N THR A 46 -6.76 -2.17 -27.17
CA THR A 46 -5.67 -3.00 -27.69
C THR A 46 -5.91 -4.50 -27.49
N VAL A 47 -6.43 -4.88 -26.34
CA VAL A 47 -6.55 -6.31 -25.96
C VAL A 47 -7.90 -6.87 -26.40
N LEU A 48 -8.98 -6.23 -25.97
CA LEU A 48 -10.35 -6.70 -26.21
C LEU A 48 -10.66 -6.92 -27.72
N PRO A 49 -10.31 -6.02 -28.64
CA PRO A 49 -10.56 -6.25 -30.06
C PRO A 49 -9.85 -7.47 -30.64
N LYS A 50 -8.69 -7.85 -30.05
CA LYS A 50 -7.97 -9.07 -30.48
C LYS A 50 -8.69 -10.33 -30.00
N LEU A 51 -9.22 -10.31 -28.79
CA LEU A 51 -10.00 -11.42 -28.23
C LEU A 51 -11.30 -11.61 -29.00
N GLN A 52 -12.01 -10.53 -29.30
CA GLN A 52 -13.31 -10.55 -29.94
C GLN A 52 -13.27 -11.06 -31.42
N ARG A 53 -12.09 -11.11 -32.03
CA ARG A 53 -11.93 -11.79 -33.33
C ARG A 53 -12.22 -13.29 -33.26
N TYR A 54 -12.00 -13.91 -32.10
CA TYR A 54 -12.15 -15.35 -31.90
C TYR A 54 -13.31 -15.68 -30.96
N ALA A 55 -13.68 -14.76 -30.09
CA ALA A 55 -14.77 -14.88 -29.15
C ALA A 55 -15.53 -13.55 -29.10
N PRO A 56 -16.59 -13.38 -29.95
CA PRO A 56 -17.30 -12.09 -30.05
C PRO A 56 -17.85 -11.57 -28.73
N ASP A 57 -18.21 -12.45 -27.79
CA ASP A 57 -18.74 -12.13 -26.48
C ASP A 57 -17.64 -11.91 -25.42
N ALA A 58 -16.37 -11.89 -25.83
CA ALA A 58 -15.28 -11.66 -24.89
C ALA A 58 -15.40 -10.28 -24.25
N ARG A 59 -15.13 -10.23 -22.95
CA ARG A 59 -15.11 -9.01 -22.14
C ARG A 59 -13.93 -9.00 -21.19
N ILE A 60 -13.56 -7.81 -20.76
CA ILE A 60 -12.56 -7.59 -19.71
C ILE A 60 -13.25 -6.72 -18.66
N GLU A 61 -13.30 -7.23 -17.45
CA GLU A 61 -13.89 -6.55 -16.30
C GLU A 61 -12.78 -6.28 -15.29
N THR A 62 -12.81 -5.09 -14.68
CA THR A 62 -11.87 -4.71 -13.63
C THR A 62 -12.64 -4.36 -12.38
N GLU A 63 -12.25 -4.94 -11.27
CA GLU A 63 -12.81 -4.68 -9.94
C GLU A 63 -11.71 -4.17 -9.03
N THR A 64 -12.00 -3.08 -8.30
CA THR A 64 -11.10 -2.56 -7.27
C THR A 64 -11.44 -3.21 -5.95
N GLU A 65 -10.60 -4.13 -5.48
CA GLU A 65 -10.80 -4.83 -4.21
C GLU A 65 -10.44 -3.95 -3.01
N VAL A 66 -9.33 -3.21 -3.12
CA VAL A 66 -8.82 -2.38 -2.03
C VAL A 66 -8.19 -1.11 -2.58
N GLU A 67 -8.48 0.02 -1.94
CA GLU A 67 -7.83 1.31 -2.18
C GLU A 67 -7.28 1.86 -0.86
N VAL A 68 -5.95 2.01 -0.80
CA VAL A 68 -5.26 2.59 0.36
C VAL A 68 -4.45 3.79 -0.12
N PRO A 69 -4.82 5.02 0.28
CA PRO A 69 -4.07 6.21 -0.10
C PRO A 69 -2.69 6.22 0.58
N GLY A 70 -1.68 6.70 -0.16
CA GLY A 70 -0.36 6.93 0.42
C GLY A 70 -0.40 8.05 1.46
N LEU A 71 0.42 7.92 2.52
CA LEU A 71 0.65 9.00 3.48
C LEU A 71 1.60 10.03 2.87
N ALA A 72 1.12 11.25 2.68
CA ALA A 72 1.97 12.36 2.23
C ALA A 72 2.77 12.93 3.41
N PRO A 73 4.04 13.34 3.21
CA PRO A 73 4.79 14.06 4.22
C PRO A 73 4.04 15.32 4.68
N ALA A 74 3.97 15.55 5.98
CA ALA A 74 3.36 16.74 6.59
C ALA A 74 4.35 17.37 7.60
N PRO A 75 5.43 18.02 7.10
CA PRO A 75 6.46 18.60 7.95
C PRO A 75 5.88 19.65 8.90
N GLY A 76 6.28 19.57 10.18
CA GLY A 76 5.81 20.47 11.23
C GLY A 76 4.39 20.17 11.72
N SER A 77 3.76 19.08 11.31
CA SER A 77 2.47 18.68 11.87
C SER A 77 2.59 18.33 13.36
N LEU A 78 1.49 18.45 14.10
CA LEU A 78 1.47 18.09 15.53
C LEU A 78 1.88 16.64 15.77
N ALA A 79 1.46 15.72 14.88
CA ALA A 79 1.84 14.31 14.98
C ALA A 79 3.35 14.12 14.82
N GLU A 80 3.97 14.80 13.83
CA GLU A 80 5.42 14.73 13.61
C GLU A 80 6.19 15.31 14.80
N GLN A 81 5.83 16.51 15.27
CA GLN A 81 6.48 17.14 16.41
C GLN A 81 6.42 16.26 17.67
N LEU A 82 5.25 15.67 17.94
CA LEU A 82 5.05 14.78 19.08
C LEU A 82 5.88 13.50 18.94
N ALA A 83 5.89 12.90 17.73
CA ALA A 83 6.69 11.72 17.47
C ALA A 83 8.19 12.01 17.62
N PHE A 84 8.71 13.12 17.11
CA PHE A 84 10.10 13.54 17.30
C PHE A 84 10.47 13.68 18.77
N LYS A 85 9.62 14.35 19.54
CA LYS A 85 9.83 14.54 20.97
C LYS A 85 9.89 13.21 21.72
N CYS A 86 8.91 12.33 21.48
CA CYS A 86 8.80 11.05 22.19
C CYS A 86 9.85 10.03 21.74
N ALA A 87 10.18 9.97 20.43
CA ALA A 87 11.20 9.10 19.89
C ALA A 87 12.64 9.64 20.05
N ARG A 88 12.80 10.89 20.47
CA ARG A 88 14.11 11.59 20.51
C ARG A 88 14.80 11.57 19.14
N ARG A 89 14.03 11.84 18.09
CA ARG A 89 14.48 11.92 16.70
C ARG A 89 14.17 13.31 16.15
N ASN A 90 14.75 13.63 15.00
CA ASN A 90 14.57 14.93 14.35
C ASN A 90 14.43 14.81 12.83
N SER A 91 14.24 13.61 12.33
CA SER A 91 14.08 13.36 10.90
C SER A 91 13.09 12.24 10.64
N THR A 92 12.42 12.34 9.50
CA THR A 92 11.55 11.31 8.94
C THR A 92 12.17 10.74 7.68
N ILE A 93 11.75 9.53 7.33
CA ILE A 93 12.10 8.88 6.08
C ILE A 93 10.82 8.53 5.32
N ALA A 94 10.91 8.49 4.01
CA ALA A 94 9.84 7.93 3.17
C ALA A 94 10.05 6.43 3.01
N VAL A 95 8.97 5.68 3.06
CA VAL A 95 8.97 4.22 2.92
C VAL A 95 7.95 3.79 1.87
N SER A 96 8.15 2.63 1.27
CA SER A 96 7.33 2.13 0.16
C SER A 96 6.23 1.16 0.58
N PHE A 97 6.03 0.94 1.88
CA PHE A 97 4.94 0.09 2.36
C PHE A 97 3.65 0.90 2.57
N ALA A 98 2.51 0.22 2.45
CA ALA A 98 1.20 0.80 2.71
C ALA A 98 0.80 0.61 4.17
N THR A 99 0.08 1.60 4.71
CA THR A 99 -0.57 1.57 6.03
C THR A 99 -1.89 2.33 5.96
N GLU A 100 -2.72 2.21 6.97
CA GLU A 100 -3.95 3.00 7.11
C GLU A 100 -3.69 4.49 7.36
N ALA A 101 -2.45 4.89 7.57
CA ALA A 101 -2.07 6.27 7.91
C ALA A 101 -2.55 7.30 6.86
N GLY A 102 -2.54 6.94 5.58
CA GLY A 102 -3.08 7.79 4.52
C GLY A 102 -4.59 8.02 4.63
N GLN A 103 -5.34 7.06 5.18
CA GLN A 103 -6.79 7.21 5.41
C GLN A 103 -7.07 8.21 6.54
N PHE A 104 -6.31 8.14 7.64
CA PHE A 104 -6.40 9.13 8.71
C PHE A 104 -6.05 10.53 8.22
N GLN A 105 -5.00 10.66 7.40
CA GLN A 105 -4.62 11.95 6.82
C GLN A 105 -5.72 12.49 5.89
N ARG A 106 -6.35 11.64 5.06
CA ARG A 106 -7.49 12.03 4.20
C ARG A 106 -8.69 12.52 5.03
N ALA A 107 -8.87 11.97 6.23
CA ALA A 107 -9.88 12.43 7.19
C ALA A 107 -9.49 13.72 7.93
N GLY A 108 -8.36 14.35 7.60
CA GLY A 108 -7.90 15.60 8.21
C GLY A 108 -7.16 15.40 9.54
N ILE A 109 -6.81 14.17 9.89
CA ILE A 109 -6.09 13.85 11.13
C ILE A 109 -4.58 13.92 10.86
N PRO A 110 -3.82 14.80 11.54
CA PRO A 110 -2.37 14.80 11.45
C PRO A 110 -1.81 13.43 11.81
N THR A 111 -1.06 12.83 10.89
CA THR A 111 -0.66 11.43 11.01
C THR A 111 0.81 11.24 10.65
N VAL A 112 1.49 10.39 11.42
CA VAL A 112 2.84 9.90 11.15
C VAL A 112 2.92 8.42 11.53
N VAL A 113 3.70 7.64 10.80
CA VAL A 113 3.98 6.25 11.16
C VAL A 113 5.23 6.23 12.04
N CYS A 114 5.12 5.65 13.21
CA CYS A 114 6.24 5.48 14.14
C CYS A 114 6.08 4.16 14.88
N GLY A 115 7.14 3.38 14.94
CA GLY A 115 7.16 2.10 15.63
C GLY A 115 8.58 1.60 15.86
N PRO A 116 8.77 0.58 16.72
CA PRO A 116 10.05 -0.06 16.92
C PRO A 116 10.43 -0.96 15.73
N GLY A 117 11.72 -1.27 15.59
CA GLY A 117 12.25 -2.18 14.58
C GLY A 117 12.74 -1.49 13.31
N SER A 118 13.03 -2.30 12.30
CA SER A 118 13.43 -1.87 10.96
C SER A 118 12.59 -2.57 9.91
N ILE A 119 12.23 -1.84 8.86
CA ILE A 119 11.52 -2.42 7.71
C ILE A 119 12.35 -3.52 7.02
N ASP A 120 13.68 -3.49 7.14
CA ASP A 120 14.55 -4.50 6.56
C ASP A 120 14.37 -5.88 7.20
N GLN A 121 13.81 -5.94 8.41
CA GLN A 121 13.52 -7.16 9.16
C GLN A 121 12.11 -7.67 8.92
N ALA A 122 11.21 -6.80 8.45
CA ALA A 122 9.81 -7.13 8.23
C ALA A 122 9.63 -7.99 6.98
N HIS A 123 8.64 -8.91 7.02
CA HIS A 123 8.27 -9.80 5.93
C HIS A 123 9.40 -10.74 5.48
N GLN A 124 10.34 -11.05 6.38
CA GLN A 124 11.38 -12.05 6.18
C GLN A 124 10.95 -13.40 6.80
N PRO A 125 11.47 -14.54 6.30
CA PRO A 125 11.15 -15.85 6.88
C PRO A 125 11.42 -15.96 8.38
N ASP A 126 12.47 -15.29 8.86
CA ASP A 126 12.89 -15.26 10.27
C ASP A 126 12.74 -13.82 10.83
N GLU A 127 11.60 -13.19 10.58
CA GLU A 127 11.30 -11.84 11.10
C GLU A 127 11.47 -11.79 12.61
N TYR A 128 12.19 -10.77 13.09
CA TYR A 128 12.46 -10.58 14.50
C TYR A 128 12.41 -9.11 14.90
N LEU A 129 12.22 -8.87 16.19
CA LEU A 129 12.35 -7.57 16.82
C LEU A 129 13.41 -7.65 17.90
N ALA A 130 14.44 -6.81 17.82
CA ALA A 130 15.49 -6.75 18.84
C ALA A 130 14.93 -6.26 20.19
N GLU A 131 15.35 -6.83 21.31
CA GLU A 131 14.88 -6.44 22.65
C GLU A 131 15.09 -4.95 22.92
N SER A 132 16.22 -4.38 22.48
CA SER A 132 16.48 -2.93 22.58
C SER A 132 15.44 -2.07 21.86
N GLN A 133 14.80 -2.58 20.80
CA GLN A 133 13.73 -1.90 20.09
C GLN A 133 12.39 -2.02 20.83
N VAL A 134 12.17 -3.12 21.55
CA VAL A 134 11.02 -3.25 22.46
C VAL A 134 11.13 -2.21 23.58
N ASP A 135 12.29 -2.11 24.21
CA ASP A 135 12.56 -1.12 25.25
C ASP A 135 12.37 0.31 24.77
N ALA A 136 12.85 0.61 23.55
CA ALA A 136 12.66 1.91 22.91
C ALA A 136 11.17 2.21 22.66
N GLY A 137 10.41 1.21 22.21
CA GLY A 137 8.96 1.31 22.01
C GLY A 137 8.21 1.60 23.33
N ILE A 138 8.57 0.90 24.40
CA ILE A 138 8.00 1.14 25.74
C ILE A 138 8.33 2.55 26.23
N ALA A 139 9.57 3.00 26.05
CA ALA A 139 9.99 4.35 26.43
C ALA A 139 9.22 5.42 25.64
N PHE A 140 9.03 5.20 24.33
CA PHE A 140 8.21 6.05 23.47
C PHE A 140 6.77 6.17 23.98
N MET A 141 6.10 5.04 24.27
CA MET A 141 4.73 5.03 24.75
C MET A 141 4.57 5.72 26.11
N ARG A 142 5.53 5.57 27.01
CA ARG A 142 5.54 6.28 28.29
C ARG A 142 5.72 7.79 28.12
N ALA A 143 6.59 8.20 27.19
CA ALA A 143 6.78 9.61 26.87
C ALA A 143 5.50 10.21 26.25
N LEU A 144 4.88 9.50 25.33
CA LEU A 144 3.63 9.90 24.68
C LEU A 144 2.49 10.06 25.71
N ALA A 145 2.31 9.10 26.60
CA ALA A 145 1.31 9.18 27.66
C ALA A 145 1.50 10.40 28.56
N LYS A 146 2.76 10.76 28.86
CA LYS A 146 3.09 11.95 29.65
C LYS A 146 2.79 13.27 28.91
N GLU A 147 2.93 13.30 27.58
CA GLU A 147 2.65 14.51 26.79
C GLU A 147 1.14 14.74 26.63
N LEU A 148 0.33 13.68 26.78
CA LEU A 148 -1.12 13.72 26.60
C LEU A 148 -1.89 13.83 27.93
N SER A 149 -1.20 13.80 29.08
CA SER A 149 -1.76 13.97 30.43
C SER A 149 -1.64 15.40 30.91
#